data_ed39a6f7fcfe93872ec77a9cdeab930d
#
_entry.id   ed39a6f7fcfe93872ec77a9cdeab930d
#
_cell.length_a   1.000
_cell.length_b   1.000
_cell.length_c   1.000
_cell.angle_alpha   90.00
_cell.angle_beta   90.00
_cell.angle_gamma   90.00
#
_symmetry.space_group_name_H-M   'P 1'
#
loop_
_entity.id
_entity.type
_entity.pdbx_description
1 polymer ?
#
loop_
_entity_poly.entity_id
_entity_poly.type
_entity_poly.pdbx_seq_one_letter_code
_entity_poly.pdbx_strand_id
1 'polypeptide(L)'
;MSGLQVVWFKRDLRTIDHSALSQASRSGPVLPLFIVEPMFWAQPDASARQWQFCAESLAELREALAELGQPLVIRTGDALAVLKALQRQRGIAQLWSHQETGNDFTYRRDRAVAHWCREQGIPWHQPRSFGVIRALSNRDGWAPAWELLMRQSVCADPAPLPALDALEPGEVPSAGDLKLASDPCPGRQRGGRLSLIHI
;
A
#
# COMPACT_ATOMS: atom_id res chain seq x y z
N MET A 1 -0.07 -10.27 -24.33
CA MET A 1 0.14 -10.72 -22.94
C MET A 1 -0.05 -9.53 -22.03
N SER A 2 -0.89 -9.64 -21.01
CA SER A 2 -1.08 -8.58 -20.01
C SER A 2 0.23 -8.42 -19.22
N GLY A 3 0.78 -7.19 -19.16
CA GLY A 3 2.02 -6.92 -18.44
C GLY A 3 1.83 -6.88 -16.93
N LEU A 4 2.94 -6.79 -16.18
CA LEU A 4 2.99 -6.83 -14.72
C LEU A 4 2.19 -5.68 -14.08
N GLN A 5 1.27 -6.02 -13.19
CA GLN A 5 0.50 -5.10 -12.37
C GLN A 5 1.18 -4.99 -11.00
N VAL A 6 1.67 -3.83 -10.61
CA VAL A 6 2.23 -3.62 -9.26
C VAL A 6 1.16 -3.02 -8.37
N VAL A 7 0.77 -3.72 -7.30
CA VAL A 7 -0.12 -3.19 -6.27
C VAL A 7 0.72 -2.73 -5.08
N TRP A 8 0.87 -1.43 -4.96
CA TRP A 8 1.65 -0.83 -3.88
C TRP A 8 0.76 -0.55 -2.67
N PHE A 9 0.81 -1.45 -1.70
CA PHE A 9 0.17 -1.30 -0.39
C PHE A 9 0.88 -0.20 0.41
N LYS A 10 0.11 0.61 1.10
CA LYS A 10 0.63 1.70 1.95
C LYS A 10 0.09 1.58 3.39
N ARG A 11 -1.16 1.99 3.64
CA ARG A 11 -1.83 1.89 4.93
C ARG A 11 -3.01 0.90 4.92
N ASP A 12 -3.38 0.43 3.78
CA ASP A 12 -4.52 -0.38 3.42
C ASP A 12 -4.19 -1.88 3.45
N LEU A 13 -3.59 -2.35 4.53
CA LEU A 13 -2.99 -3.70 4.67
C LEU A 13 -4.06 -4.79 4.82
N ARG A 14 -4.86 -5.00 3.77
CA ARG A 14 -5.93 -5.99 3.69
C ARG A 14 -6.12 -6.50 2.27
N THR A 15 -6.71 -7.68 2.11
CA THR A 15 -7.09 -8.25 0.80
C THR A 15 -8.58 -8.05 0.48
N ILE A 16 -9.42 -7.91 1.50
CA ILE A 16 -10.88 -7.76 1.37
C ILE A 16 -11.23 -6.28 1.22
N ASP A 17 -12.21 -6.00 0.38
CA ASP A 17 -12.63 -4.63 0.02
C ASP A 17 -11.43 -3.75 -0.37
N HIS A 18 -10.59 -4.31 -1.22
CA HIS A 18 -9.37 -3.65 -1.69
C HIS A 18 -9.46 -3.41 -3.20
N SER A 19 -10.08 -2.32 -3.60
CA SER A 19 -10.42 -2.03 -5.00
C SER A 19 -9.19 -2.00 -5.92
N ALA A 20 -8.04 -1.51 -5.45
CA ALA A 20 -6.79 -1.53 -6.22
C ALA A 20 -6.32 -2.96 -6.52
N LEU A 21 -6.33 -3.86 -5.53
CA LEU A 21 -5.96 -5.27 -5.70
C LEU A 21 -6.95 -6.00 -6.60
N SER A 22 -8.26 -5.80 -6.33
CA SER A 22 -9.33 -6.42 -7.09
C SER A 22 -9.30 -6.07 -8.57
N GLN A 23 -9.01 -4.81 -8.93
CA GLN A 23 -8.92 -4.38 -10.32
C GLN A 23 -7.61 -4.84 -10.97
N ALA A 24 -6.48 -4.74 -10.26
CA ALA A 24 -5.19 -5.21 -10.75
C ALA A 24 -5.21 -6.71 -11.08
N SER A 25 -5.82 -7.55 -10.22
CA SER A 25 -5.88 -9.00 -10.40
C SER A 25 -6.64 -9.45 -11.67
N ARG A 26 -7.52 -8.58 -12.18
CA ARG A 26 -8.24 -8.81 -13.45
C ARG A 26 -7.52 -8.25 -14.67
N SER A 27 -6.49 -7.43 -14.44
CA SER A 27 -5.74 -6.76 -15.52
C SER A 27 -4.48 -7.52 -15.94
N GLY A 28 -3.97 -8.42 -15.10
CA GLY A 28 -2.78 -9.22 -15.39
C GLY A 28 -2.12 -9.81 -14.14
N PRO A 29 -0.91 -10.39 -14.28
CA PRO A 29 -0.15 -10.92 -13.17
C PRO A 29 0.19 -9.79 -12.17
N VAL A 30 -0.06 -10.03 -10.88
CA VAL A 30 0.07 -9.03 -9.82
C VAL A 30 1.32 -9.24 -8.99
N LEU A 31 2.07 -8.17 -8.76
CA LEU A 31 3.11 -8.09 -7.75
C LEU A 31 2.59 -7.25 -6.57
N PRO A 32 2.17 -7.88 -5.47
CA PRO A 32 1.82 -7.15 -4.25
C PRO A 32 3.09 -6.62 -3.60
N LEU A 33 3.21 -5.32 -3.41
CA LEU A 33 4.42 -4.65 -2.95
C LEU A 33 4.12 -3.80 -1.72
N PHE A 34 4.95 -3.93 -0.69
CA PHE A 34 5.05 -2.95 0.38
C PHE A 34 6.47 -2.38 0.43
N ILE A 35 6.58 -1.06 0.56
CA ILE A 35 7.89 -0.40 0.64
C ILE A 35 8.05 0.19 2.04
N VAL A 36 9.02 -0.33 2.76
CA VAL A 36 9.45 0.23 4.05
C VAL A 36 10.38 1.40 3.76
N GLU A 37 9.92 2.61 4.03
CA GLU A 37 10.68 3.83 3.80
C GLU A 37 11.34 4.29 5.11
N PRO A 38 12.67 4.11 5.31
CA PRO A 38 13.32 4.51 6.57
C PRO A 38 13.15 6.00 6.88
N MET A 39 13.12 6.84 5.85
CA MET A 39 12.90 8.29 6.02
C MET A 39 11.48 8.65 6.46
N PHE A 40 10.48 7.83 6.15
CA PHE A 40 9.14 7.97 6.72
C PHE A 40 9.14 7.61 8.20
N TRP A 41 9.77 6.49 8.55
CA TRP A 41 9.85 6.04 9.95
C TRP A 41 10.76 6.92 10.83
N ALA A 42 11.62 7.74 10.23
CA ALA A 42 12.42 8.75 10.94
C ALA A 42 11.65 10.07 11.19
N GLN A 43 10.39 10.20 10.75
CA GLN A 43 9.60 11.40 11.00
C GLN A 43 9.22 11.50 12.49
N PRO A 44 9.03 12.73 13.02
CA PRO A 44 8.71 12.93 14.45
C PRO A 44 7.37 12.33 14.89
N ASP A 45 6.47 12.10 13.94
CA ASP A 45 5.15 11.51 14.16
C ASP A 45 5.14 9.98 14.02
N ALA A 46 6.30 9.34 13.81
CA ALA A 46 6.47 7.90 13.76
C ALA A 46 7.00 7.34 15.10
N SER A 47 6.62 6.10 15.45
CA SER A 47 7.07 5.44 16.66
C SER A 47 7.24 3.93 16.49
N ALA A 48 8.00 3.31 17.41
CA ALA A 48 8.18 1.86 17.42
C ALA A 48 6.85 1.11 17.59
N ARG A 49 5.89 1.63 18.34
CA ARG A 49 4.54 1.03 18.50
C ARG A 49 3.77 0.99 17.19
N GLN A 50 3.81 2.09 16.43
CA GLN A 50 3.18 2.15 15.12
C GLN A 50 3.85 1.18 14.14
N TRP A 51 5.20 1.09 14.18
CA TRP A 51 5.91 0.12 13.37
C TRP A 51 5.56 -1.31 13.74
N GLN A 52 5.50 -1.66 15.03
CA GLN A 52 5.11 -3.01 15.47
C GLN A 52 3.72 -3.39 14.97
N PHE A 53 2.75 -2.46 15.08
CA PHE A 53 1.41 -2.67 14.53
C PHE A 53 1.46 -2.91 13.00
N CYS A 54 2.23 -2.10 12.28
CA CYS A 54 2.42 -2.25 10.85
C CYS A 54 3.08 -3.59 10.51
N ALA A 55 4.15 -3.98 11.21
CA ALA A 55 4.87 -5.23 10.98
C ALA A 55 3.98 -6.47 11.20
N GLU A 56 3.16 -6.46 12.25
CA GLU A 56 2.18 -7.54 12.49
C GLU A 56 1.12 -7.60 11.38
N SER A 57 0.63 -6.44 10.92
CA SER A 57 -0.32 -6.36 9.81
C SER A 57 0.29 -6.83 8.49
N LEU A 58 1.58 -6.56 8.27
CA LEU A 58 2.31 -7.04 7.08
C LEU A 58 2.49 -8.56 7.09
N ALA A 59 2.72 -9.16 8.25
CA ALA A 59 2.82 -10.62 8.39
C ALA A 59 1.49 -11.29 8.00
N GLU A 60 0.37 -10.83 8.57
CA GLU A 60 -0.97 -11.34 8.23
C GLU A 60 -1.31 -11.12 6.75
N LEU A 61 -1.01 -9.93 6.22
CA LEU A 61 -1.26 -9.63 4.80
C LEU A 61 -0.44 -10.54 3.87
N ARG A 62 0.80 -10.87 4.25
CA ARG A 62 1.66 -11.77 3.47
C ARG A 62 1.05 -13.18 3.38
N GLU A 63 0.52 -13.69 4.50
CA GLU A 63 -0.16 -14.98 4.55
C GLU A 63 -1.43 -14.96 3.68
N ALA A 64 -2.29 -13.96 3.85
CA ALA A 64 -3.51 -13.82 3.07
C ALA A 64 -3.25 -13.67 1.55
N LEU A 65 -2.19 -12.98 1.16
CA LEU A 65 -1.79 -12.87 -0.25
C LEU A 65 -1.16 -14.16 -0.78
N ALA A 66 -0.44 -14.91 0.06
CA ALA A 66 0.08 -16.22 -0.32
C ALA A 66 -1.04 -17.24 -0.56
N GLU A 67 -2.13 -17.20 0.22
CA GLU A 67 -3.34 -17.99 -0.03
C GLU A 67 -4.00 -17.66 -1.38
N LEU A 68 -3.90 -16.41 -1.83
CA LEU A 68 -4.35 -16.00 -3.17
C LEU A 68 -3.38 -16.43 -4.29
N GLY A 69 -2.19 -16.93 -3.95
CA GLY A 69 -1.20 -17.48 -4.88
C GLY A 69 0.07 -16.65 -5.07
N GLN A 70 0.13 -15.41 -4.60
CA GLN A 70 1.32 -14.55 -4.71
C GLN A 70 1.57 -13.80 -3.40
N PRO A 71 2.59 -14.16 -2.60
CA PRO A 71 2.87 -13.51 -1.32
C PRO A 71 3.30 -12.05 -1.48
N LEU A 72 3.12 -11.26 -0.42
CA LEU A 72 3.58 -9.89 -0.34
C LEU A 72 5.10 -9.79 -0.48
N VAL A 73 5.52 -8.92 -1.38
CA VAL A 73 6.93 -8.56 -1.56
C VAL A 73 7.24 -7.30 -0.76
N ILE A 74 8.27 -7.36 0.07
CA ILE A 74 8.72 -6.24 0.89
C ILE A 74 10.06 -5.74 0.35
N ARG A 75 10.19 -4.43 0.24
CA ARG A 75 11.44 -3.75 -0.11
C ARG A 75 11.67 -2.61 0.87
N THR A 76 12.91 -2.40 1.26
CA THR A 76 13.31 -1.28 2.14
C THR A 76 14.08 -0.25 1.31
N GLY A 77 13.67 1.01 1.39
CA GLY A 77 14.32 2.10 0.69
C GLY A 77 13.39 3.24 0.31
N ASP A 78 13.89 4.16 -0.50
CA ASP A 78 13.08 5.22 -1.11
C ASP A 78 12.09 4.63 -2.11
N ALA A 79 10.81 5.00 -2.02
CA ALA A 79 9.75 4.40 -2.83
C ALA A 79 9.99 4.59 -4.32
N LEU A 80 10.43 5.77 -4.76
CA LEU A 80 10.71 6.03 -6.17
C LEU A 80 11.90 5.21 -6.67
N ALA A 81 12.94 5.07 -5.84
CA ALA A 81 14.11 4.25 -6.18
C ALA A 81 13.74 2.76 -6.33
N VAL A 82 12.92 2.23 -5.42
CA VAL A 82 12.42 0.85 -5.47
C VAL A 82 11.58 0.62 -6.74
N LEU A 83 10.63 1.52 -7.03
CA LEU A 83 9.78 1.40 -8.22
C LEU A 83 10.60 1.49 -9.52
N LYS A 84 11.60 2.38 -9.58
CA LYS A 84 12.53 2.46 -10.72
C LYS A 84 13.36 1.18 -10.89
N ALA A 85 13.78 0.56 -9.80
CA ALA A 85 14.51 -0.72 -9.84
C ALA A 85 13.62 -1.84 -10.37
N LEU A 86 12.38 -1.94 -9.88
CA LEU A 86 11.40 -2.92 -10.39
C LEU A 86 11.07 -2.71 -11.86
N GLN A 87 10.91 -1.46 -12.30
CA GLN A 87 10.69 -1.15 -13.72
C GLN A 87 11.83 -1.67 -14.59
N ARG A 88 13.08 -1.48 -14.18
CA ARG A 88 14.25 -1.98 -14.92
C ARG A 88 14.34 -3.50 -14.94
N GLN A 89 13.96 -4.15 -13.84
CA GLN A 89 14.12 -5.60 -13.68
C GLN A 89 13.00 -6.41 -14.32
N ARG A 90 11.76 -5.91 -14.26
CA ARG A 90 10.55 -6.67 -14.57
C ARG A 90 9.64 -6.00 -15.61
N GLY A 91 9.76 -4.70 -15.78
CA GLY A 91 8.78 -3.89 -16.50
C GLY A 91 7.45 -3.78 -15.72
N ILE A 92 7.02 -2.59 -15.43
CA ILE A 92 5.72 -2.30 -14.79
C ILE A 92 4.75 -1.85 -15.87
N ALA A 93 3.70 -2.61 -16.12
CA ALA A 93 2.67 -2.22 -17.06
C ALA A 93 1.73 -1.18 -16.44
N GLN A 94 1.34 -1.39 -15.19
CA GLN A 94 0.47 -0.46 -14.46
C GLN A 94 0.84 -0.48 -12.97
N LEU A 95 0.71 0.67 -12.32
CA LEU A 95 0.85 0.84 -10.87
C LEU A 95 -0.53 1.08 -10.26
N TRP A 96 -0.82 0.41 -9.16
CA TRP A 96 -2.07 0.49 -8.41
C TRP A 96 -1.78 0.80 -6.94
N SER A 97 -2.51 1.70 -6.35
CA SER A 97 -2.53 1.92 -4.90
C SER A 97 -3.78 2.69 -4.52
N HIS A 98 -4.26 2.60 -3.29
CA HIS A 98 -5.26 3.56 -2.84
C HIS A 98 -4.67 4.97 -2.70
N GLN A 99 -5.53 5.98 -2.78
CA GLN A 99 -5.15 7.34 -2.41
C GLN A 99 -4.71 7.34 -0.95
N GLU A 100 -3.66 8.05 -0.64
CA GLU A 100 -3.19 8.25 0.72
C GLU A 100 -3.33 9.72 1.12
N THR A 101 -3.84 9.95 2.33
CA THR A 101 -3.79 11.25 3.01
C THR A 101 -2.88 11.09 4.22
N GLY A 102 -1.69 11.62 4.12
CA GLY A 102 -0.67 11.54 5.15
C GLY A 102 -0.04 12.91 5.41
N ASN A 103 1.19 12.90 5.86
CA ASN A 103 1.99 14.08 6.11
C ASN A 103 2.66 14.60 4.80
N ASP A 104 3.43 15.68 4.91
CA ASP A 104 4.13 16.29 3.78
C ASP A 104 5.13 15.33 3.10
N PHE A 105 5.76 14.42 3.87
CA PHE A 105 6.64 13.39 3.31
C PHE A 105 5.91 12.53 2.29
N THR A 106 4.77 11.95 2.67
CA THR A 106 4.00 11.07 1.79
C THR A 106 3.42 11.83 0.60
N TYR A 107 3.06 13.09 0.77
CA TYR A 107 2.58 13.95 -0.30
C TYR A 107 3.67 14.21 -1.36
N ARG A 108 4.88 14.59 -0.93
CA ARG A 108 6.03 14.81 -1.85
C ARG A 108 6.42 13.53 -2.56
N ARG A 109 6.48 12.41 -1.85
CA ARG A 109 6.74 11.08 -2.42
C ARG A 109 5.74 10.74 -3.52
N ASP A 110 4.45 10.86 -3.25
CA ASP A 110 3.40 10.54 -4.22
C ASP A 110 3.48 11.45 -5.46
N ARG A 111 3.83 12.73 -5.29
CA ARG A 111 4.06 13.63 -6.41
C ARG A 111 5.25 13.20 -7.27
N ALA A 112 6.36 12.81 -6.66
CA ALA A 112 7.55 12.33 -7.36
C ALA A 112 7.25 11.03 -8.14
N VAL A 113 6.54 10.08 -7.52
CA VAL A 113 6.10 8.85 -8.19
C VAL A 113 5.14 9.16 -9.34
N ALA A 114 4.18 10.06 -9.16
CA ALA A 114 3.25 10.45 -10.22
C ALA A 114 3.96 11.10 -11.42
N HIS A 115 4.96 11.93 -11.16
CA HIS A 115 5.78 12.53 -12.21
C HIS A 115 6.54 11.46 -12.99
N TRP A 116 7.25 10.58 -12.30
CA TRP A 116 7.98 9.48 -12.91
C TRP A 116 7.06 8.52 -13.69
N CYS A 117 5.90 8.16 -13.17
CA CYS A 117 4.95 7.32 -13.90
C CYS A 117 4.54 7.96 -15.24
N ARG A 118 4.29 9.27 -15.26
CA ARG A 118 3.98 10.00 -16.51
C ARG A 118 5.14 9.97 -17.50
N GLU A 119 6.38 10.19 -17.04
CA GLU A 119 7.57 10.13 -17.89
C GLU A 119 7.80 8.75 -18.48
N GLN A 120 7.46 7.69 -17.75
CA GLN A 120 7.62 6.30 -18.20
C GLN A 120 6.39 5.75 -18.94
N GLY A 121 5.32 6.51 -19.09
CA GLY A 121 4.09 6.05 -19.68
C GLY A 121 3.38 4.95 -18.86
N ILE A 122 3.62 4.88 -17.55
CA ILE A 122 3.01 3.91 -16.64
C ILE A 122 1.70 4.50 -16.08
N PRO A 123 0.53 3.93 -16.39
CA PRO A 123 -0.71 4.32 -15.74
C PRO A 123 -0.64 4.05 -14.24
N TRP A 124 -0.88 5.07 -13.42
CA TRP A 124 -1.01 4.90 -11.97
C TRP A 124 -2.45 5.11 -11.53
N HIS A 125 -3.11 4.03 -11.14
CA HIS A 125 -4.50 4.01 -10.69
C HIS A 125 -4.55 4.21 -9.18
N GLN A 126 -5.32 5.20 -8.73
CA GLN A 126 -5.46 5.55 -7.33
C GLN A 126 -6.95 5.61 -6.92
N PRO A 127 -7.62 4.47 -6.77
CA PRO A 127 -9.00 4.47 -6.24
C PRO A 127 -9.03 5.04 -4.82
N ARG A 128 -10.18 5.60 -4.44
CA ARG A 128 -10.42 6.09 -3.08
C ARG A 128 -10.82 4.92 -2.19
N SER A 129 -10.31 4.89 -0.95
CA SER A 129 -10.73 3.93 0.08
C SER A 129 -11.30 4.61 1.34
N PHE A 130 -11.48 5.93 1.31
CA PHE A 130 -11.96 6.73 2.44
C PHE A 130 -12.66 8.01 1.95
N GLY A 131 -13.40 8.66 2.85
CA GLY A 131 -14.24 9.81 2.52
C GLY A 131 -13.51 11.13 2.28
N VAL A 132 -12.18 11.18 2.45
CA VAL A 132 -11.42 12.41 2.19
C VAL A 132 -11.35 12.69 0.70
N ILE A 133 -11.69 13.90 0.30
CA ILE A 133 -11.57 14.40 -1.08
C ILE A 133 -10.34 15.29 -1.13
N ARG A 134 -9.34 14.90 -1.92
CA ARG A 134 -8.13 15.70 -2.11
C ARG A 134 -8.47 16.99 -2.88
N ALA A 135 -7.86 18.10 -2.46
CA ALA A 135 -8.03 19.42 -3.08
C ALA A 135 -9.51 19.88 -3.19
N LEU A 136 -10.32 19.56 -2.17
CA LEU A 136 -11.70 20.02 -2.10
C LEU A 136 -11.72 21.56 -2.02
N SER A 137 -12.40 22.22 -2.96
CA SER A 137 -12.45 23.68 -3.06
C SER A 137 -13.31 24.32 -1.96
N ASN A 138 -14.37 23.63 -1.51
CA ASN A 138 -15.22 24.04 -0.39
C ASN A 138 -15.81 22.81 0.31
N ARG A 139 -16.42 23.00 1.47
CA ARG A 139 -16.97 21.90 2.28
C ARG A 139 -18.39 21.49 1.90
N ASP A 140 -19.10 22.28 1.09
CA ASP A 140 -20.54 22.14 0.87
C ASP A 140 -20.89 20.82 0.17
N GLY A 141 -20.03 20.33 -0.73
CA GLY A 141 -20.21 19.07 -1.45
C GLY A 141 -19.66 17.83 -0.73
N TRP A 142 -19.03 17.98 0.45
CA TRP A 142 -18.35 16.85 1.08
C TRP A 142 -19.31 15.78 1.59
N ALA A 143 -20.36 16.17 2.31
CA ALA A 143 -21.29 15.21 2.91
C ALA A 143 -22.01 14.35 1.87
N PRO A 144 -22.58 14.90 0.78
CA PRO A 144 -23.16 14.10 -0.29
C PRO A 144 -22.13 13.15 -0.96
N ALA A 145 -20.92 13.61 -1.17
CA ALA A 145 -19.85 12.79 -1.77
C ALA A 145 -19.39 11.66 -0.83
N TRP A 146 -19.38 11.90 0.48
CA TRP A 146 -19.11 10.89 1.50
C TRP A 146 -20.23 9.86 1.57
N GLU A 147 -21.50 10.29 1.59
CA GLU A 147 -22.65 9.40 1.57
C GLU A 147 -22.66 8.51 0.32
N LEU A 148 -22.37 9.09 -0.84
CA LEU A 148 -22.27 8.31 -2.09
C LEU A 148 -21.19 7.22 -1.99
N LEU A 149 -20.03 7.54 -1.41
CA LEU A 149 -18.97 6.57 -1.20
C LEU A 149 -19.40 5.47 -0.21
N MET A 150 -20.03 5.84 0.89
CA MET A 150 -20.46 4.87 1.92
C MET A 150 -21.62 3.96 1.47
N ARG A 151 -22.38 4.37 0.47
CA ARG A 151 -23.44 3.54 -0.15
C ARG A 151 -22.94 2.58 -1.22
N GLN A 152 -21.66 2.69 -1.61
CA GLN A 152 -21.09 1.76 -2.57
C GLN A 152 -21.03 0.35 -1.97
N SER A 153 -21.30 -0.64 -2.80
CA SER A 153 -21.10 -2.03 -2.41
C SER A 153 -19.62 -2.29 -2.15
N VAL A 154 -19.35 -3.21 -1.22
CA VAL A 154 -18.01 -3.77 -1.03
C VAL A 154 -17.46 -4.24 -2.38
N CYS A 155 -16.22 -3.95 -2.67
CA CYS A 155 -15.65 -4.36 -3.95
C CYS A 155 -15.52 -5.89 -4.02
N ALA A 156 -15.63 -6.43 -5.22
CA ALA A 156 -15.46 -7.87 -5.42
C ALA A 156 -14.08 -8.34 -4.99
N ASP A 157 -13.99 -9.56 -4.47
CA ASP A 157 -12.72 -10.19 -4.09
C ASP A 157 -11.73 -10.19 -5.26
N PRO A 158 -10.43 -10.13 -4.97
CA PRO A 158 -9.40 -10.25 -6.01
C PRO A 158 -9.47 -11.62 -6.67
N ALA A 159 -9.17 -11.68 -7.96
CA ALA A 159 -8.96 -12.94 -8.65
C ALA A 159 -7.70 -13.65 -8.09
N PRO A 160 -7.56 -14.99 -8.23
CA PRO A 160 -6.34 -15.69 -7.88
C PRO A 160 -5.11 -15.01 -8.51
N LEU A 161 -4.03 -14.92 -7.76
CA LEU A 161 -2.80 -14.25 -8.17
C LEU A 161 -1.78 -15.31 -8.63
N PRO A 162 -1.50 -15.43 -9.94
CA PRO A 162 -0.46 -16.35 -10.41
C PRO A 162 0.88 -16.03 -9.77
N ALA A 163 1.59 -17.06 -9.29
CA ALA A 163 2.92 -16.89 -8.74
C ALA A 163 3.87 -16.29 -9.78
N LEU A 164 4.69 -15.34 -9.35
CA LEU A 164 5.71 -14.71 -10.16
C LEU A 164 7.06 -15.41 -9.94
N ASP A 165 7.70 -15.82 -11.03
CA ASP A 165 8.99 -16.51 -10.97
C ASP A 165 10.10 -15.61 -10.41
N ALA A 166 11.05 -16.23 -9.70
CA ALA A 166 12.29 -15.63 -9.20
C ALA A 166 12.08 -14.29 -8.48
N LEU A 167 11.11 -14.25 -7.57
CA LEU A 167 10.80 -13.06 -6.79
C LEU A 167 11.03 -13.32 -5.30
N GLU A 168 12.14 -12.80 -4.78
CA GLU A 168 12.41 -12.85 -3.34
C GLU A 168 11.37 -12.03 -2.57
N PRO A 169 10.69 -12.61 -1.58
CA PRO A 169 9.65 -11.90 -0.83
C PRO A 169 10.20 -10.74 0.01
N GLY A 170 11.47 -10.78 0.39
CA GLY A 170 12.07 -9.80 1.28
C GLY A 170 11.61 -9.95 2.73
N GLU A 171 12.28 -9.25 3.64
CA GLU A 171 12.00 -9.32 5.07
C GLU A 171 11.32 -8.07 5.60
N VAL A 172 10.57 -8.22 6.68
CA VAL A 172 10.05 -7.10 7.48
C VAL A 172 11.17 -6.69 8.45
N PRO A 173 11.73 -5.48 8.34
CA PRO A 173 12.80 -5.05 9.25
C PRO A 173 12.29 -4.93 10.68
N SER A 174 13.18 -5.08 11.65
CA SER A 174 12.87 -4.80 13.05
C SER A 174 12.78 -3.29 13.32
N ALA A 175 12.20 -2.90 14.46
CA ALA A 175 12.22 -1.50 14.89
C ALA A 175 13.65 -0.98 15.08
N GLY A 176 14.59 -1.85 15.49
CA GLY A 176 16.00 -1.54 15.62
C GLY A 176 16.67 -1.23 14.27
N ASP A 177 16.36 -1.97 13.22
CA ASP A 177 16.87 -1.73 11.86
C ASP A 177 16.40 -0.36 11.33
N LEU A 178 15.22 0.08 11.74
CA LEU A 178 14.66 1.41 11.43
C LEU A 178 15.13 2.50 12.40
N LYS A 179 15.99 2.17 13.38
CA LYS A 179 16.50 3.10 14.41
C LYS A 179 15.39 3.76 15.23
N LEU A 180 14.26 3.08 15.42
CA LEU A 180 13.17 3.57 16.22
C LEU A 180 13.50 3.37 17.71
N ALA A 181 13.32 4.42 18.50
CA ALA A 181 13.48 4.34 19.95
C ALA A 181 12.48 3.35 20.56
N SER A 182 12.92 2.61 21.57
CA SER A 182 12.05 1.69 22.31
C SER A 182 10.84 2.45 22.88
N ASP A 183 9.64 1.95 22.62
CA ASP A 183 8.38 2.55 23.03
C ASP A 183 7.43 1.45 23.55
N PRO A 184 7.73 0.85 24.71
CA PRO A 184 6.94 -0.23 25.26
C PRO A 184 5.54 0.23 25.64
N CYS A 185 4.53 -0.48 25.16
CA CYS A 185 3.14 -0.25 25.51
C CYS A 185 2.47 -1.59 25.84
N PRO A 186 2.48 -2.00 27.11
CA PRO A 186 1.73 -3.18 27.55
C PRO A 186 0.25 -3.02 27.22
N GLY A 187 -0.35 -4.05 26.63
CA GLY A 187 -1.77 -4.01 26.24
C GLY A 187 -2.08 -3.23 24.98
N ARG A 188 -1.07 -2.83 24.16
CA ARG A 188 -1.33 -2.23 22.87
C ARG A 188 -2.18 -3.13 21.97
N GLN A 189 -2.94 -2.55 21.10
CA GLN A 189 -3.66 -3.29 20.08
C GLN A 189 -2.65 -3.99 19.15
N ARG A 190 -2.87 -5.27 18.87
CA ARG A 190 -2.08 -6.02 17.88
C ARG A 190 -2.48 -5.59 16.48
N GLY A 191 -1.51 -5.62 15.57
CA GLY A 191 -1.75 -5.45 14.14
C GLY A 191 -2.58 -6.59 13.57
N GLY A 192 -3.05 -6.40 12.33
CA GLY A 192 -3.84 -7.37 11.60
C GLY A 192 -5.17 -6.80 11.12
N ARG A 193 -5.82 -7.53 10.22
CA ARG A 193 -7.04 -7.08 9.56
C ARG A 193 -8.16 -6.71 10.53
N LEU A 194 -8.40 -7.54 11.55
CA LEU A 194 -9.47 -7.28 12.53
C LEU A 194 -9.22 -6.00 13.32
N SER A 195 -7.96 -5.64 13.55
CA SER A 195 -7.60 -4.41 14.21
C SER A 195 -7.78 -3.18 13.32
N LEU A 196 -7.58 -3.32 12.00
CA LEU A 196 -7.74 -2.25 11.02
C LEU A 196 -9.22 -1.84 10.82
N ILE A 197 -10.17 -2.71 11.15
CA ILE A 197 -11.61 -2.41 11.07
C ILE A 197 -12.03 -1.38 12.14
N HIS A 198 -11.31 -1.30 13.24
CA HIS A 198 -11.62 -0.42 14.38
C HIS A 198 -10.91 0.95 14.33
N ILE A 199 -10.13 1.19 13.29
CA ILE A 199 -9.45 2.46 13.04
C ILE A 199 -10.21 3.27 11.98
#